data_ff8387c4a49052ad9756f26234e0d17b
#
_entry.id   ff8387c4a49052ad9756f26234e0d17b
#
_cell.length_a   1.000
_cell.length_b   1.000
_cell.length_c   1.000
_cell.angle_alpha   90.00
_cell.angle_beta   90.00
_cell.angle_gamma   90.00
#
_symmetry.space_group_name_H-M   'P 1'
#
loop_
_entity.id
_entity.type
_entity.pdbx_description
1 polymer ?
#
loop_
_entity_poly.entity_id
_entity_poly.type
_entity_poly.pdbx_seq_one_letter_code
_entity_poly.pdbx_strand_id
1 'polypeptide(L)'
;MTKHDEGRRAFLVGTAIGAGAAASVALVPDALAKDHPQHHAAADTPAPMPTADHAMHAMNGSHGAFFNDDDTRTVTALTERLMPGAPGAPGATDAGVTNYIDLALAGAYEDQQYFYRCGLAQLDAHCKQAYGKAFRSLAPEQQDETITALAQGKAAEFVWPTGQAFFTTLRTHTMEGMFADPIYGGNRNFAGWRLVGFPGAQPFYTPEDMQSTQAFTREPIVGLQSRAKEG
;
A
#
# COMPACT_ATOMS: atom_id res chain seq x y z
N MET A 1 -2.85 2.62 -28.83
CA MET A 1 -2.29 3.10 -27.54
C MET A 1 -3.13 4.28 -27.11
N THR A 2 -3.87 4.15 -26.05
CA THR A 2 -4.79 5.17 -25.54
C THR A 2 -4.05 6.10 -24.58
N LYS A 3 -4.50 7.36 -24.46
CA LYS A 3 -3.96 8.37 -23.50
C LYS A 3 -3.82 7.85 -22.07
N HIS A 4 -4.53 6.80 -21.73
CA HIS A 4 -4.49 6.12 -20.41
C HIS A 4 -3.19 5.32 -20.18
N ASP A 5 -2.55 4.82 -21.25
CA ASP A 5 -1.31 4.04 -21.15
C ASP A 5 -0.07 4.93 -20.93
N GLU A 6 -0.08 6.15 -21.42
CA GLU A 6 1.03 7.10 -21.24
C GLU A 6 1.13 7.60 -19.79
N GLY A 7 -0.01 7.80 -19.12
CA GLY A 7 -0.06 8.20 -17.71
C GLY A 7 0.50 7.13 -16.77
N ARG A 8 0.25 5.86 -17.06
CA ARG A 8 0.76 4.73 -16.27
C ARG A 8 2.29 4.57 -16.39
N ARG A 9 2.83 4.74 -17.60
CA ARG A 9 4.28 4.69 -17.83
C ARG A 9 4.99 5.88 -17.19
N ALA A 10 4.41 7.07 -17.24
CA ALA A 10 4.97 8.25 -16.58
C ALA A 10 5.02 8.12 -15.06
N PHE A 11 4.01 7.47 -14.44
CA PHE A 11 3.99 7.21 -13.00
C PHE A 11 5.08 6.21 -12.57
N LEU A 12 5.28 5.13 -13.32
CA LEU A 12 6.30 4.12 -13.02
C LEU A 12 7.73 4.63 -13.29
N VAL A 13 7.92 5.48 -14.30
CA VAL A 13 9.23 6.09 -14.62
C VAL A 13 9.60 7.19 -13.62
N GLY A 14 8.62 7.96 -13.13
CA GLY A 14 8.87 9.02 -12.14
C GLY A 14 9.36 8.52 -10.77
N THR A 15 9.12 7.26 -10.43
CA THR A 15 9.59 6.64 -9.17
C THR A 15 10.97 6.01 -9.28
N ALA A 16 11.52 5.83 -10.49
CA ALA A 16 12.82 5.18 -10.72
C ALA A 16 14.02 6.15 -10.84
N ILE A 17 13.81 7.48 -10.89
CA ILE A 17 14.87 8.48 -11.10
C ILE A 17 15.27 9.19 -9.79
N GLY A 18 15.09 8.57 -8.65
CA GLY A 18 15.45 9.11 -7.33
C GLY A 18 16.76 8.59 -6.71
N ALA A 19 17.60 7.87 -7.42
CA ALA A 19 18.83 7.31 -6.86
C ALA A 19 20.03 7.50 -7.82
N GLY A 20 20.63 8.67 -7.82
CA GLY A 20 21.87 8.89 -8.57
C GLY A 20 22.35 10.33 -8.56
N ALA A 21 22.74 10.87 -7.42
CA ALA A 21 23.61 12.04 -7.36
C ALA A 21 24.73 11.74 -6.39
N ALA A 22 25.96 11.67 -6.94
CA ALA A 22 27.18 11.41 -6.23
C ALA A 22 27.46 12.49 -5.17
N ALA A 23 27.86 12.05 -3.98
CA ALA A 23 28.21 12.87 -2.85
C ALA A 23 29.51 13.65 -3.09
N SER A 24 29.43 14.96 -2.98
CA SER A 24 30.59 15.81 -2.63
C SER A 24 30.61 15.92 -1.10
N VAL A 25 31.66 15.38 -0.48
CA VAL A 25 31.89 15.48 0.95
C VAL A 25 32.36 16.92 1.24
N ALA A 26 31.47 17.74 1.83
CA ALA A 26 31.87 18.97 2.47
C ALA A 26 31.91 18.72 3.99
N LEU A 27 33.09 18.88 4.59
CA LEU A 27 33.28 18.90 6.04
C LEU A 27 32.41 20.01 6.66
N VAL A 28 31.45 19.62 7.49
CA VAL A 28 30.69 20.54 8.34
C VAL A 28 31.23 20.45 9.76
N PRO A 29 31.50 21.58 10.45
CA PRO A 29 32.07 21.57 11.80
C PRO A 29 31.12 21.01 12.82
N ASP A 30 31.67 20.30 13.79
CA ASP A 30 31.09 19.56 14.92
C ASP A 30 30.47 20.50 15.99
N ALA A 31 29.42 21.24 15.66
CA ALA A 31 28.80 22.17 16.61
C ALA A 31 27.28 22.15 16.74
N LEU A 32 26.57 21.14 16.17
CA LEU A 32 25.10 21.05 16.24
C LEU A 32 24.56 19.66 16.65
N ALA A 33 25.35 18.91 17.40
CA ALA A 33 24.93 17.62 17.95
C ALA A 33 24.47 17.77 19.41
N LYS A 34 23.49 18.63 19.69
CA LYS A 34 22.75 18.61 20.98
C LYS A 34 21.28 18.85 20.69
N ASP A 35 20.47 17.90 21.15
CA ASP A 35 19.02 17.85 21.17
C ASP A 35 18.33 17.13 19.97
N HIS A 36 18.72 15.86 19.75
CA HIS A 36 17.74 14.87 19.30
C HIS A 36 17.22 14.13 20.52
N PRO A 37 15.90 14.09 20.78
CA PRO A 37 15.35 13.16 21.75
C PRO A 37 15.71 11.75 21.29
N GLN A 38 16.51 11.06 22.08
CA GLN A 38 16.76 9.64 21.90
C GLN A 38 15.41 8.94 22.01
N HIS A 39 14.85 8.52 20.89
CA HIS A 39 13.88 7.45 20.90
C HIS A 39 14.61 6.25 21.52
N HIS A 40 14.30 5.98 22.78
CA HIS A 40 14.67 4.72 23.39
C HIS A 40 14.18 3.63 22.45
N ALA A 41 15.12 2.87 21.91
CA ALA A 41 14.82 1.62 21.26
C ALA A 41 14.04 0.78 22.28
N ALA A 42 12.72 0.75 22.15
CA ALA A 42 11.93 -0.28 22.78
C ALA A 42 12.50 -1.59 22.26
N ALA A 43 12.85 -2.46 23.19
CA ALA A 43 13.44 -3.75 22.92
C ALA A 43 12.74 -4.39 21.71
N ASP A 44 13.52 -4.88 20.74
CA ASP A 44 13.09 -5.70 19.63
C ASP A 44 12.30 -6.91 20.13
N THR A 45 11.03 -6.69 20.44
CA THR A 45 10.06 -7.77 20.51
C THR A 45 9.57 -7.92 19.09
N PRO A 46 9.87 -9.03 18.40
CA PRO A 46 9.33 -9.26 17.06
C PRO A 46 7.81 -9.08 17.14
N ALA A 47 7.24 -8.31 16.21
CA ALA A 47 5.79 -8.19 16.11
C ALA A 47 5.19 -9.60 16.13
N PRO A 48 4.14 -9.86 16.91
CA PRO A 48 3.55 -11.18 16.98
C PRO A 48 3.17 -11.62 15.57
N MET A 49 3.65 -12.79 15.17
CA MET A 49 3.25 -13.39 13.89
C MET A 49 1.73 -13.51 13.87
N PRO A 50 1.08 -13.23 12.72
CA PRO A 50 -0.37 -13.40 12.62
C PRO A 50 -0.75 -14.81 13.04
N THR A 51 -1.69 -14.92 13.97
CA THR A 51 -2.18 -16.22 14.40
C THR A 51 -2.94 -16.88 13.24
N ALA A 52 -3.10 -18.21 13.30
CA ALA A 52 -3.87 -18.96 12.29
C ALA A 52 -5.29 -18.38 12.10
N ASP A 53 -5.89 -17.80 13.16
CA ASP A 53 -7.19 -17.14 13.11
C ASP A 53 -7.15 -15.88 12.24
N HIS A 54 -6.11 -15.05 12.33
CA HIS A 54 -5.95 -13.87 11.47
C HIS A 54 -5.78 -14.27 9.99
N ALA A 55 -5.02 -15.34 9.73
CA ALA A 55 -4.87 -15.86 8.37
C ALA A 55 -6.19 -16.42 7.81
N MET A 56 -7.00 -17.09 8.64
CA MET A 56 -8.32 -17.61 8.25
C MET A 56 -9.30 -16.48 7.94
N HIS A 57 -9.33 -15.41 8.74
CA HIS A 57 -10.15 -14.22 8.46
C HIS A 57 -9.69 -13.53 7.18
N ALA A 58 -8.38 -13.42 6.95
CA ALA A 58 -7.82 -12.87 5.72
C ALA A 58 -8.28 -13.62 4.47
N MET A 59 -8.39 -14.95 4.54
CA MET A 59 -8.82 -15.78 3.41
C MET A 59 -10.32 -15.72 3.14
N ASN A 60 -11.14 -15.47 4.17
CA ASN A 60 -12.60 -15.45 4.04
C ASN A 60 -13.16 -14.09 3.59
N GLY A 61 -12.30 -13.06 3.42
CA GLY A 61 -12.74 -11.74 2.96
C GLY A 61 -13.74 -11.06 3.89
N SER A 62 -13.75 -11.42 5.20
CA SER A 62 -14.59 -10.74 6.17
C SER A 62 -14.10 -9.32 6.36
N HIS A 63 -14.92 -8.36 5.96
CA HIS A 63 -14.73 -6.96 6.30
C HIS A 63 -15.13 -6.76 7.76
N GLY A 64 -14.47 -5.87 8.47
CA GLY A 64 -14.93 -5.47 9.79
C GLY A 64 -14.01 -5.80 10.96
N ALA A 65 -12.72 -6.07 10.72
CA ALA A 65 -11.74 -6.13 11.78
C ALA A 65 -11.54 -4.73 12.41
N PHE A 66 -11.53 -3.67 11.59
CA PHE A 66 -11.45 -2.27 11.98
C PHE A 66 -12.45 -1.38 11.24
N PHE A 67 -12.59 -1.51 9.92
CA PHE A 67 -13.48 -0.69 9.11
C PHE A 67 -14.95 -1.11 9.26
N ASN A 68 -15.84 -0.12 9.29
CA ASN A 68 -17.27 -0.33 9.02
C ASN A 68 -17.52 -0.43 7.51
N ASP A 69 -18.77 -0.75 7.12
CA ASP A 69 -19.15 -0.91 5.70
C ASP A 69 -18.87 0.32 4.85
N ASP A 70 -19.09 1.53 5.39
CA ASP A 70 -18.89 2.77 4.66
C ASP A 70 -17.41 3.08 4.49
N ASP A 71 -16.60 2.87 5.53
CA ASP A 71 -15.14 2.98 5.47
C ASP A 71 -14.58 1.98 4.45
N THR A 72 -15.02 0.72 4.52
CA THR A 72 -14.62 -0.35 3.58
C THR A 72 -14.86 0.06 2.13
N ARG A 73 -16.07 0.54 1.81
CA ARG A 73 -16.41 0.99 0.45
C ARG A 73 -15.58 2.19 0.01
N THR A 74 -15.32 3.13 0.92
CA THR A 74 -14.51 4.32 0.64
C THR A 74 -13.05 3.95 0.40
N VAL A 75 -12.46 3.12 1.26
CA VAL A 75 -11.07 2.64 1.10
C VAL A 75 -10.94 1.78 -0.16
N THR A 76 -11.92 0.92 -0.47
CA THR A 76 -11.92 0.15 -1.72
C THR A 76 -11.89 1.08 -2.95
N ALA A 77 -12.74 2.10 -2.96
CA ALA A 77 -12.74 3.07 -4.07
C ALA A 77 -11.41 3.83 -4.17
N LEU A 78 -10.82 4.25 -3.05
CA LEU A 78 -9.52 4.93 -3.01
C LEU A 78 -8.40 4.05 -3.54
N THR A 79 -8.28 2.82 -3.03
CA THR A 79 -7.21 1.89 -3.41
C THR A 79 -7.32 1.46 -4.86
N GLU A 80 -8.55 1.26 -5.37
CA GLU A 80 -8.79 0.95 -6.79
C GLU A 80 -8.41 2.11 -7.71
N ARG A 81 -8.56 3.37 -7.29
CA ARG A 81 -8.06 4.51 -8.08
C ARG A 81 -6.54 4.59 -8.09
N LEU A 82 -5.87 4.20 -6.99
CA LEU A 82 -4.40 4.16 -6.89
C LEU A 82 -3.79 3.02 -7.71
N MET A 83 -4.43 1.85 -7.69
CA MET A 83 -3.99 0.64 -8.40
C MET A 83 -5.17 0.04 -9.16
N PRO A 84 -5.60 0.67 -10.27
CA PRO A 84 -6.77 0.24 -11.00
C PRO A 84 -6.52 -1.06 -11.76
N GLY A 85 -7.51 -1.96 -11.72
CA GLY A 85 -7.53 -3.16 -12.55
C GLY A 85 -7.81 -2.85 -14.03
N ALA A 86 -7.42 -3.78 -14.90
CA ALA A 86 -7.72 -3.77 -16.32
C ALA A 86 -7.83 -5.23 -16.82
N PRO A 87 -8.40 -5.49 -18.00
CA PRO A 87 -8.41 -6.82 -18.57
C PRO A 87 -7.02 -7.44 -18.60
N GLY A 88 -6.84 -8.57 -17.90
CA GLY A 88 -5.55 -9.26 -17.77
C GLY A 88 -4.55 -8.63 -16.80
N ALA A 89 -4.91 -7.56 -16.12
CA ALA A 89 -4.07 -6.92 -15.10
C ALA A 89 -4.90 -6.66 -13.83
N PRO A 90 -4.66 -7.39 -12.73
CA PRO A 90 -5.44 -7.24 -11.51
C PRO A 90 -5.21 -5.87 -10.85
N GLY A 91 -6.30 -5.32 -10.30
CA GLY A 91 -6.26 -4.09 -9.50
C GLY A 91 -6.22 -4.37 -7.99
N ALA A 92 -6.32 -3.28 -7.21
CA ALA A 92 -6.32 -3.35 -5.75
C ALA A 92 -7.50 -4.18 -5.20
N THR A 93 -8.65 -4.09 -5.83
CA THR A 93 -9.85 -4.88 -5.45
C THR A 93 -9.62 -6.37 -5.68
N ASP A 94 -9.05 -6.76 -6.82
CA ASP A 94 -8.74 -8.15 -7.14
C ASP A 94 -7.73 -8.74 -6.16
N ALA A 95 -6.73 -7.94 -5.80
CA ALA A 95 -5.69 -8.32 -4.85
C ALA A 95 -6.16 -8.32 -3.39
N GLY A 96 -7.36 -7.80 -3.09
CA GLY A 96 -7.87 -7.73 -1.71
C GLY A 96 -7.14 -6.72 -0.82
N VAL A 97 -6.68 -5.62 -1.40
CA VAL A 97 -5.89 -4.58 -0.69
C VAL A 97 -6.64 -4.00 0.51
N THR A 98 -7.95 -3.75 0.37
CA THR A 98 -8.77 -3.23 1.48
C THR A 98 -8.77 -4.18 2.69
N ASN A 99 -8.82 -5.49 2.44
CA ASN A 99 -8.74 -6.50 3.50
C ASN A 99 -7.37 -6.48 4.20
N TYR A 100 -6.27 -6.30 3.43
CA TYR A 100 -4.94 -6.11 4.01
C TYR A 100 -4.91 -4.93 4.98
N ILE A 101 -5.40 -3.76 4.54
CA ILE A 101 -5.39 -2.55 5.34
C ILE A 101 -6.25 -2.71 6.60
N ASP A 102 -7.42 -3.32 6.47
CA ASP A 102 -8.35 -3.58 7.59
C ASP A 102 -7.71 -4.45 8.68
N LEU A 103 -7.07 -5.55 8.27
CA LEU A 103 -6.35 -6.45 9.18
C LEU A 103 -5.10 -5.79 9.78
N ALA A 104 -4.34 -5.04 9.00
CA ALA A 104 -3.16 -4.34 9.49
C ALA A 104 -3.53 -3.30 10.56
N LEU A 105 -4.61 -2.55 10.36
CA LEU A 105 -5.13 -1.59 11.33
C LEU A 105 -5.73 -2.26 12.57
N ALA A 106 -6.24 -3.47 12.47
CA ALA A 106 -6.69 -4.25 13.62
C ALA A 106 -5.52 -4.90 14.40
N GLY A 107 -4.30 -4.85 13.88
CA GLY A 107 -3.12 -5.48 14.46
C GLY A 107 -1.86 -4.62 14.37
N ALA A 108 -0.99 -4.89 13.42
CA ALA A 108 0.36 -4.29 13.35
C ALA A 108 0.39 -2.75 13.25
N TYR A 109 -0.70 -2.14 12.76
CA TYR A 109 -0.85 -0.68 12.62
C TYR A 109 -1.98 -0.12 13.50
N GLU A 110 -2.22 -0.72 14.66
CA GLU A 110 -3.28 -0.25 15.57
C GLU A 110 -3.10 1.21 16.03
N ASP A 111 -1.86 1.67 16.10
CA ASP A 111 -1.50 3.06 16.40
C ASP A 111 -1.98 4.05 15.31
N GLN A 112 -2.25 3.57 14.10
CA GLN A 112 -2.74 4.37 12.98
C GLN A 112 -4.27 4.39 12.84
N GLN A 113 -5.00 3.70 13.71
CA GLN A 113 -6.47 3.68 13.68
C GLN A 113 -7.08 5.08 13.74
N TYR A 114 -6.61 5.90 14.69
CA TYR A 114 -7.11 7.27 14.84
C TYR A 114 -6.76 8.14 13.63
N PHE A 115 -5.57 7.96 13.07
CA PHE A 115 -5.16 8.62 11.83
C PHE A 115 -6.12 8.31 10.67
N TYR A 116 -6.48 7.05 10.48
CA TYR A 116 -7.43 6.64 9.45
C TYR A 116 -8.85 7.18 9.70
N ARG A 117 -9.33 7.12 10.95
CA ARG A 117 -10.65 7.67 11.30
C ARG A 117 -10.75 9.16 10.97
N CYS A 118 -9.76 9.94 11.35
CA CYS A 118 -9.71 11.37 11.05
C CYS A 118 -9.57 11.64 9.54
N GLY A 119 -8.70 10.90 8.84
CA GLY A 119 -8.49 11.05 7.41
C GLY A 119 -9.75 10.77 6.59
N LEU A 120 -10.44 9.67 6.88
CA LEU A 120 -11.70 9.30 6.20
C LEU A 120 -12.82 10.29 6.50
N ALA A 121 -12.94 10.78 7.74
CA ALA A 121 -13.94 11.79 8.09
C ALA A 121 -13.71 13.12 7.35
N GLN A 122 -12.45 13.56 7.25
CA GLN A 122 -12.09 14.78 6.49
C GLN A 122 -12.29 14.60 4.99
N LEU A 123 -11.99 13.43 4.44
CA LEU A 123 -12.25 13.09 3.05
C LEU A 123 -13.75 13.18 2.73
N ASP A 124 -14.60 12.63 3.61
CA ASP A 124 -16.04 12.67 3.44
C ASP A 124 -16.57 14.12 3.50
N ALA A 125 -16.07 14.93 4.45
CA ALA A 125 -16.41 16.36 4.55
C ALA A 125 -15.99 17.14 3.29
N HIS A 126 -14.75 16.94 2.82
CA HIS A 126 -14.22 17.58 1.61
C HIS A 126 -15.07 17.25 0.38
N CYS A 127 -15.34 15.95 0.16
CA CYS A 127 -16.14 15.52 -0.99
C CYS A 127 -17.59 16.00 -0.92
N LYS A 128 -18.21 16.02 0.24
CA LYS A 128 -19.55 16.59 0.43
C LYS A 128 -19.59 18.07 0.16
N GLN A 129 -18.57 18.82 0.58
CA GLN A 129 -18.48 20.25 0.32
C GLN A 129 -18.25 20.54 -1.16
N ALA A 130 -17.33 19.84 -1.82
CA ALA A 130 -16.96 20.08 -3.21
C ALA A 130 -18.00 19.55 -4.21
N TYR A 131 -18.59 18.38 -3.95
CA TYR A 131 -19.41 17.64 -4.92
C TYR A 131 -20.80 17.24 -4.40
N GLY A 132 -21.12 17.50 -3.15
CA GLY A 132 -22.40 17.11 -2.53
C GLY A 132 -22.56 15.61 -2.27
N LYS A 133 -21.50 14.81 -2.41
CA LYS A 133 -21.53 13.35 -2.31
C LYS A 133 -20.31 12.79 -1.57
N ALA A 134 -20.43 11.58 -1.01
CA ALA A 134 -19.29 10.85 -0.47
C ALA A 134 -18.33 10.41 -1.59
N PHE A 135 -17.03 10.28 -1.28
CA PHE A 135 -15.98 9.90 -2.24
C PHE A 135 -16.35 8.68 -3.08
N ARG A 136 -16.84 7.60 -2.45
CA ARG A 136 -17.24 6.36 -3.13
C ARG A 136 -18.36 6.50 -4.17
N SER A 137 -19.09 7.62 -4.12
CA SER A 137 -20.21 7.93 -5.02
C SER A 137 -19.88 8.98 -6.07
N LEU A 138 -18.65 9.45 -6.11
CA LEU A 138 -18.16 10.39 -7.11
C LEU A 138 -17.89 9.67 -8.45
N ALA A 139 -17.97 10.44 -9.55
CA ALA A 139 -17.49 9.96 -10.84
C ALA A 139 -15.96 9.69 -10.78
N PRO A 140 -15.44 8.78 -11.62
CA PRO A 140 -14.00 8.45 -11.63
C PRO A 140 -13.09 9.67 -11.74
N GLU A 141 -13.45 10.64 -12.56
CA GLU A 141 -12.69 11.88 -12.78
C GLU A 141 -12.64 12.74 -11.51
N GLN A 142 -13.77 12.83 -10.77
CA GLN A 142 -13.85 13.56 -9.49
C GLN A 142 -13.06 12.86 -8.39
N GLN A 143 -13.04 11.51 -8.40
CA GLN A 143 -12.20 10.73 -7.50
C GLN A 143 -10.72 11.00 -7.75
N ASP A 144 -10.28 11.01 -9.02
CA ASP A 144 -8.90 11.31 -9.40
C ASP A 144 -8.50 12.74 -9.07
N GLU A 145 -9.39 13.70 -9.28
CA GLU A 145 -9.19 15.10 -8.89
C GLU A 145 -9.00 15.23 -7.37
N THR A 146 -9.86 14.58 -6.59
CA THR A 146 -9.76 14.55 -5.13
C THR A 146 -8.44 13.95 -4.66
N ILE A 147 -8.06 12.79 -5.18
CA ILE A 147 -6.78 12.13 -4.84
C ILE A 147 -5.59 13.03 -5.22
N THR A 148 -5.67 13.69 -6.36
CA THR A 148 -4.63 14.64 -6.81
C THR A 148 -4.53 15.84 -5.86
N ALA A 149 -5.65 16.37 -5.40
CA ALA A 149 -5.68 17.47 -4.43
C ALA A 149 -5.06 17.07 -3.09
N LEU A 150 -5.34 15.84 -2.60
CA LEU A 150 -4.70 15.29 -1.41
C LEU A 150 -3.18 15.17 -1.61
N ALA A 151 -2.75 14.55 -2.70
CA ALA A 151 -1.34 14.32 -3.00
C ALA A 151 -0.54 15.62 -3.10
N GLN A 152 -1.16 16.68 -3.60
CA GLN A 152 -0.54 18.00 -3.76
C GLN A 152 -0.70 18.91 -2.53
N GLY A 153 -1.36 18.44 -1.46
CA GLY A 153 -1.63 19.26 -0.27
C GLY A 153 -2.59 20.41 -0.52
N LYS A 154 -3.44 20.32 -1.56
CA LYS A 154 -4.40 21.35 -1.94
C LYS A 154 -5.77 21.21 -1.28
N ALA A 155 -6.01 20.12 -0.57
CA ALA A 155 -7.20 19.92 0.25
C ALA A 155 -7.02 20.66 1.58
N ALA A 156 -7.29 21.96 1.58
CA ALA A 156 -6.99 22.86 2.71
C ALA A 156 -7.82 22.53 3.97
N GLU A 157 -8.94 21.85 3.82
CA GLU A 157 -9.83 21.42 4.90
C GLU A 157 -9.23 20.29 5.76
N PHE A 158 -8.22 19.59 5.23
CA PHE A 158 -7.51 18.55 5.96
C PHE A 158 -6.56 19.18 6.98
N VAL A 159 -6.97 19.18 8.24
CA VAL A 159 -6.19 19.74 9.36
C VAL A 159 -5.24 18.71 9.94
N TRP A 160 -5.78 17.55 10.34
CA TRP A 160 -4.98 16.41 10.84
C TRP A 160 -5.73 15.08 10.63
N PRO A 161 -5.10 14.09 9.97
CA PRO A 161 -3.84 14.27 9.24
C PRO A 161 -3.99 15.29 8.11
N THR A 162 -2.88 15.85 7.64
CA THR A 162 -2.93 16.65 6.40
C THR A 162 -3.33 15.75 5.23
N GLY A 163 -3.96 16.33 4.19
CA GLY A 163 -4.34 15.56 3.00
C GLY A 163 -3.16 14.80 2.38
N GLN A 164 -1.99 15.43 2.32
CA GLN A 164 -0.78 14.81 1.80
C GLN A 164 -0.28 13.64 2.67
N ALA A 165 -0.32 13.78 3.99
CA ALA A 165 0.04 12.69 4.91
C ALA A 165 -0.92 11.52 4.76
N PHE A 166 -2.23 11.78 4.71
CA PHE A 166 -3.26 10.76 4.51
C PHE A 166 -3.06 10.02 3.17
N PHE A 167 -2.85 10.76 2.08
CA PHE A 167 -2.55 10.18 0.76
C PHE A 167 -1.30 9.30 0.79
N THR A 168 -0.21 9.79 1.39
CA THR A 168 1.06 9.05 1.42
C THR A 168 0.93 7.74 2.18
N THR A 169 0.30 7.75 3.34
CA THR A 169 0.04 6.55 4.15
C THR A 169 -0.86 5.56 3.41
N LEU A 170 -1.98 6.05 2.86
CA LEU A 170 -2.90 5.22 2.09
C LEU A 170 -2.22 4.57 0.88
N ARG A 171 -1.39 5.34 0.15
CA ARG A 171 -0.62 4.81 -0.98
C ARG A 171 0.37 3.75 -0.54
N THR A 172 1.09 3.97 0.56
CA THR A 172 2.03 2.98 1.12
C THR A 172 1.30 1.68 1.45
N HIS A 173 0.22 1.75 2.20
CA HIS A 173 -0.54 0.55 2.57
C HIS A 173 -1.23 -0.11 1.35
N THR A 174 -1.58 0.66 0.32
CA THR A 174 -2.07 0.10 -0.95
C THR A 174 -0.99 -0.73 -1.64
N MET A 175 0.24 -0.23 -1.68
CA MET A 175 1.38 -0.96 -2.25
C MET A 175 1.72 -2.21 -1.43
N GLU A 176 1.70 -2.11 -0.11
CA GLU A 176 1.88 -3.27 0.77
C GLU A 176 0.81 -4.33 0.53
N GLY A 177 -0.47 -3.95 0.55
CA GLY A 177 -1.58 -4.86 0.30
C GLY A 177 -1.55 -5.50 -1.09
N MET A 178 -0.97 -4.80 -2.08
CA MET A 178 -0.83 -5.32 -3.44
C MET A 178 0.33 -6.30 -3.58
N PHE A 179 1.45 -6.10 -2.86
CA PHE A 179 2.71 -6.80 -3.12
C PHE A 179 3.29 -7.56 -1.93
N ALA A 180 2.72 -7.44 -0.73
CA ALA A 180 3.13 -8.27 0.41
C ALA A 180 2.77 -9.75 0.18
N ASP A 181 3.29 -10.63 1.04
CA ASP A 181 2.88 -12.03 1.01
C ASP A 181 1.39 -12.17 1.31
N PRO A 182 0.64 -13.04 0.60
CA PRO A 182 -0.79 -13.24 0.82
C PRO A 182 -1.19 -13.61 2.25
N ILE A 183 -0.25 -14.10 3.06
CA ILE A 183 -0.49 -14.41 4.48
C ILE A 183 -1.02 -13.21 5.28
N TYR A 184 -0.70 -11.98 4.83
CA TYR A 184 -1.12 -10.74 5.45
C TYR A 184 -2.48 -10.23 4.98
N GLY A 185 -3.19 -10.99 4.14
CA GLY A 185 -4.57 -10.71 3.74
C GLY A 185 -4.76 -9.90 2.46
N GLY A 186 -3.66 -9.45 1.84
CA GLY A 186 -3.64 -8.83 0.51
C GLY A 186 -3.09 -9.77 -0.55
N ASN A 187 -2.69 -9.22 -1.70
CA ASN A 187 -2.05 -9.94 -2.81
C ASN A 187 -2.72 -11.30 -3.13
N ARG A 188 -4.05 -11.30 -3.07
CA ARG A 188 -4.87 -12.52 -3.23
C ARG A 188 -4.50 -13.24 -4.52
N ASN A 189 -4.30 -14.56 -4.43
CA ASN A 189 -3.87 -15.39 -5.55
C ASN A 189 -2.56 -14.90 -6.21
N PHE A 190 -1.69 -14.25 -5.42
CA PHE A 190 -0.45 -13.66 -5.92
C PHE A 190 -0.66 -12.63 -7.05
N ALA A 191 -1.78 -11.92 -7.02
CA ALA A 191 -2.19 -11.00 -8.07
C ALA A 191 -1.12 -9.94 -8.36
N GLY A 192 -0.61 -9.28 -7.32
CA GLY A 192 0.47 -8.29 -7.45
C GLY A 192 1.79 -8.91 -7.89
N TRP A 193 2.14 -10.09 -7.36
CA TRP A 193 3.38 -10.76 -7.73
C TRP A 193 3.37 -11.20 -9.21
N ARG A 194 2.22 -11.72 -9.68
CA ARG A 194 2.05 -12.04 -11.11
C ARG A 194 2.14 -10.81 -12.00
N LEU A 195 1.57 -9.70 -11.54
CA LEU A 195 1.59 -8.42 -12.27
C LEU A 195 3.01 -7.91 -12.53
N VAL A 196 3.92 -8.08 -11.56
CA VAL A 196 5.32 -7.64 -11.66
C VAL A 196 6.30 -8.75 -12.04
N GLY A 197 5.83 -9.98 -12.22
CA GLY A 197 6.69 -11.13 -12.54
C GLY A 197 7.55 -11.59 -11.35
N PHE A 198 7.11 -11.36 -10.10
CA PHE A 198 7.83 -11.85 -8.94
C PHE A 198 7.54 -13.34 -8.73
N PRO A 199 8.58 -14.20 -8.67
CA PRO A 199 8.42 -15.65 -8.66
C PRO A 199 8.03 -16.21 -7.27
N GLY A 200 7.76 -15.36 -6.30
CA GLY A 200 7.49 -15.77 -4.91
C GLY A 200 8.76 -16.03 -4.09
N ALA A 201 8.57 -16.66 -2.93
CA ALA A 201 9.66 -16.98 -2.02
C ALA A 201 10.54 -18.11 -2.57
N GLN A 202 11.77 -17.79 -2.95
CA GLN A 202 12.75 -18.77 -3.44
C GLN A 202 13.75 -19.10 -2.32
N PRO A 203 13.97 -20.39 -2.01
CA PRO A 203 14.95 -20.80 -0.99
C PRO A 203 16.40 -20.54 -1.43
N PHE A 204 16.66 -20.61 -2.72
CA PHE A 204 17.97 -20.36 -3.32
C PHE A 204 17.82 -20.07 -4.81
N TYR A 205 18.85 -19.43 -5.40
CA TYR A 205 19.03 -19.26 -6.82
C TYR A 205 20.24 -20.06 -7.26
N THR A 206 20.15 -20.77 -8.39
CA THR A 206 21.27 -21.48 -8.97
C THR A 206 22.25 -20.48 -9.63
N PRO A 207 23.51 -20.88 -9.90
CA PRO A 207 24.43 -20.03 -10.68
C PRO A 207 23.88 -19.64 -12.04
N GLU A 208 23.11 -20.52 -12.69
CA GLU A 208 22.45 -20.27 -13.98
C GLU A 208 21.35 -19.23 -13.83
N ASP A 209 20.54 -19.31 -12.77
CA ASP A 209 19.51 -18.31 -12.46
C ASP A 209 20.14 -16.92 -12.28
N MET A 210 21.28 -16.86 -11.55
CA MET A 210 21.98 -15.62 -11.24
C MET A 210 22.66 -14.98 -12.47
N GLN A 211 23.02 -15.78 -13.48
CA GLN A 211 23.65 -15.32 -14.72
C GLN A 211 22.63 -15.04 -15.82
N SER A 212 21.38 -15.46 -15.64
CA SER A 212 20.34 -15.29 -16.63
C SER A 212 19.97 -13.81 -16.81
N THR A 213 19.83 -13.38 -18.06
CA THR A 213 19.26 -12.09 -18.42
C THR A 213 17.75 -12.18 -18.71
N GLN A 214 17.19 -13.38 -18.62
CA GLN A 214 15.76 -13.60 -18.78
C GLN A 214 15.03 -13.40 -17.44
N ALA A 215 13.76 -12.96 -17.50
CA ALA A 215 12.92 -12.89 -16.32
C ALA A 215 12.85 -14.29 -15.68
N PHE A 216 13.10 -14.33 -14.36
CA PHE A 216 12.96 -15.57 -13.61
C PHE A 216 11.47 -15.82 -13.39
N THR A 217 10.95 -16.84 -14.07
CA THR A 217 9.55 -17.28 -13.92
C THR A 217 9.53 -18.72 -13.46
N ARG A 218 9.03 -18.97 -12.28
CA ARG A 218 8.89 -20.33 -11.73
C ARG A 218 7.46 -20.52 -11.21
N GLU A 219 6.81 -21.54 -11.69
CA GLU A 219 5.51 -21.98 -11.17
C GLU A 219 5.67 -23.31 -10.42
N PRO A 220 4.85 -23.55 -9.39
CA PRO A 220 3.89 -22.62 -8.80
C PRO A 220 4.57 -21.48 -8.03
N ILE A 221 3.93 -20.30 -7.99
CA ILE A 221 4.39 -19.21 -7.11
C ILE A 221 4.19 -19.64 -5.65
N VAL A 222 5.23 -19.54 -4.82
CA VAL A 222 5.24 -19.99 -3.44
C VAL A 222 5.33 -18.80 -2.50
N GLY A 223 4.34 -18.67 -1.60
CA GLY A 223 4.36 -17.72 -0.47
C GLY A 223 4.66 -18.42 0.84
N LEU A 224 4.66 -17.66 1.94
CA LEU A 224 4.92 -18.19 3.28
C LEU A 224 3.92 -19.28 3.69
N GLN A 225 2.65 -19.15 3.30
CA GLN A 225 1.60 -20.15 3.58
C GLN A 225 1.86 -21.50 2.92
N SER A 226 2.49 -21.52 1.76
CA SER A 226 2.75 -22.76 1.03
C SER A 226 3.79 -23.60 1.73
N ARG A 227 4.74 -22.98 2.46
CA ARG A 227 5.79 -23.67 3.23
C ARG A 227 5.28 -24.29 4.52
N ALA A 228 4.24 -23.73 5.13
CA ALA A 228 3.65 -24.26 6.37
C ALA A 228 2.92 -25.59 6.17
N LYS A 229 2.63 -25.99 4.93
CA LYS A 229 1.95 -27.27 4.60
C LYS A 229 2.91 -28.43 4.32
N GLU A 230 4.21 -28.17 4.18
CA GLU A 230 5.23 -29.17 3.85
C GLU A 230 6.04 -29.64 5.08
N GLY A 231 5.75 -29.13 6.26
CA GLY A 231 6.34 -29.52 7.56
C GLY A 231 5.35 -30.19 8.47
#